data_006726336000bcd35eefa08451dc777b
#
_entry.id   006726336000bcd35eefa08451dc777b
#
_cell.length_a   1.000
_cell.length_b   1.000
_cell.length_c   1.000
_cell.angle_alpha   90.00
_cell.angle_beta   90.00
_cell.angle_gamma   90.00
#
_symmetry.space_group_name_H-M   'P 1'
#
loop_
_entity.id
_entity.type
_entity.pdbx_description
1 polymer ?
#
loop_
_entity_poly.entity_id
_entity_poly.type
_entity_poly.pdbx_seq_one_letter_code
_entity_poly.pdbx_strand_id
1 'polypeptide(L)'
;MLLNHKIVYCFIILKFLLIGFVPAANSDDNFNVWLSSYKKFALKKGVSQETINIAFKNVEFLVQVIKYDRKQPEFYEDTITYVNKRANILRVATAKKLFKKNKILFTEVENKFSVEKEILLALWGIETNFGKHVGKMDIISSLATLSYDKRRRDFFSSQLLILLMLIDDKLIDPNTLYGSWAGAYGNFQFMPSSIKQYAIDYDNNNKIELKSSLNDSLASAANYINRIGWKKGQPCFFRVKLTNKIKDKYVNLSAGKISYRFKVKKWKQKGVVNYDGTELKTNLRAALILPDGKPETPTYLVFENYEKILKWNRSLRFGISVCTLANMIKL
;
A
#
# COMPACT_ATOMS: atom_id res chain seq x y z
N MET A 1 60.12 49.64 -53.64
CA MET A 1 59.47 48.37 -53.52
C MET A 1 58.50 48.48 -52.30
N LEU A 2 57.25 48.90 -52.58
CA LEU A 2 56.27 49.34 -51.60
C LEU A 2 55.18 48.28 -51.46
N LEU A 3 55.02 47.69 -50.27
CA LEU A 3 53.96 46.74 -49.96
C LEU A 3 52.68 47.50 -49.51
N ASN A 4 51.60 47.31 -50.25
CA ASN A 4 50.29 47.82 -49.98
C ASN A 4 49.58 46.90 -48.96
N HIS A 5 49.25 47.39 -47.81
CA HIS A 5 48.34 46.74 -46.84
C HIS A 5 46.91 47.24 -47.09
N LYS A 6 46.03 46.33 -47.56
CA LYS A 6 44.58 46.55 -47.58
C LYS A 6 44.01 46.19 -46.22
N ILE A 7 43.44 47.16 -45.53
CA ILE A 7 42.67 46.98 -44.31
C ILE A 7 41.24 46.61 -44.71
N VAL A 8 40.83 45.39 -44.33
CA VAL A 8 39.46 44.90 -44.47
C VAL A 8 38.71 45.21 -43.16
N TYR A 9 37.77 46.13 -43.23
CA TYR A 9 36.81 46.37 -42.13
C TYR A 9 35.76 45.28 -42.11
N CYS A 10 35.76 44.43 -41.05
CA CYS A 10 34.74 43.42 -40.80
C CYS A 10 33.66 44.06 -39.92
N PHE A 11 32.47 44.37 -40.48
CA PHE A 11 31.31 44.81 -39.74
C PHE A 11 30.69 43.62 -39.04
N ILE A 12 30.88 43.49 -37.71
CA ILE A 12 30.17 42.53 -36.89
C ILE A 12 28.79 43.12 -36.55
N ILE A 13 27.75 42.61 -37.19
CA ILE A 13 26.36 42.91 -36.83
C ILE A 13 26.00 42.08 -35.63
N LEU A 14 25.98 42.72 -34.43
CA LEU A 14 25.54 42.13 -33.18
C LEU A 14 24.01 42.04 -33.21
N LYS A 15 23.44 40.87 -33.59
CA LYS A 15 22.02 40.59 -33.39
C LYS A 15 21.76 40.35 -31.90
N PHE A 16 21.19 41.33 -31.20
CA PHE A 16 20.58 41.14 -29.88
C PHE A 16 19.36 40.21 -30.06
N LEU A 17 19.53 38.93 -29.73
CA LEU A 17 18.44 38.03 -29.46
C LEU A 17 17.82 38.46 -28.12
N LEU A 18 16.70 39.17 -28.15
CA LEU A 18 15.80 39.33 -27.01
C LEU A 18 15.25 37.92 -26.69
N ILE A 19 15.97 37.20 -25.82
CA ILE A 19 15.40 36.03 -25.15
C ILE A 19 14.38 36.57 -24.18
N GLY A 20 13.11 36.56 -24.59
CA GLY A 20 12.01 36.84 -23.68
C GLY A 20 12.08 35.86 -22.52
N PHE A 21 12.35 36.36 -21.32
CA PHE A 21 12.18 35.63 -20.07
C PHE A 21 10.69 35.29 -19.95
N VAL A 22 10.30 34.10 -20.40
CA VAL A 22 9.01 33.52 -20.02
C VAL A 22 9.20 33.10 -18.56
N PRO A 23 8.54 33.76 -17.58
CA PRO A 23 8.62 33.30 -16.20
C PRO A 23 8.15 31.84 -16.18
N ALA A 24 8.98 30.95 -15.66
CA ALA A 24 8.55 29.58 -15.39
C ALA A 24 7.32 29.69 -14.48
N ALA A 25 6.16 29.27 -14.98
CA ALA A 25 4.95 29.25 -14.17
C ALA A 25 5.26 28.43 -12.91
N ASN A 26 5.03 29.01 -11.74
CA ASN A 26 5.25 28.35 -10.47
C ASN A 26 4.49 27.02 -10.48
N SER A 27 5.06 25.96 -9.93
CA SER A 27 4.42 24.64 -9.84
C SER A 27 3.03 24.72 -9.21
N ASP A 28 2.82 25.69 -8.33
CA ASP A 28 1.57 25.95 -7.62
C ASP A 28 0.49 26.55 -8.53
N ASP A 29 0.84 27.46 -9.46
CA ASP A 29 -0.11 28.02 -10.44
C ASP A 29 -0.64 26.95 -11.39
N ASN A 30 0.24 26.06 -11.86
CA ASN A 30 -0.14 24.94 -12.71
C ASN A 30 -1.00 23.91 -11.94
N PHE A 31 -0.74 23.69 -10.65
CA PHE A 31 -1.56 22.84 -9.80
C PHE A 31 -2.98 23.41 -9.62
N ASN A 32 -3.11 24.71 -9.39
CA ASN A 32 -4.42 25.37 -9.23
C ASN A 32 -5.27 25.31 -10.51
N VAL A 33 -4.65 25.46 -11.68
CA VAL A 33 -5.33 25.27 -12.98
C VAL A 33 -5.83 23.83 -13.13
N TRP A 34 -4.98 22.85 -12.81
CA TRP A 34 -5.36 21.45 -12.81
C TRP A 34 -6.48 21.17 -11.80
N LEU A 35 -6.38 21.68 -10.59
CA LEU A 35 -7.37 21.49 -9.51
C LEU A 35 -8.74 22.02 -9.94
N SER A 36 -8.77 23.19 -10.59
CA SER A 36 -10.01 23.77 -11.14
C SER A 36 -10.65 22.87 -12.20
N SER A 37 -9.83 22.27 -13.05
CA SER A 37 -10.28 21.29 -14.06
C SER A 37 -10.78 20.00 -13.40
N TYR A 38 -10.11 19.54 -12.34
CA TYR A 38 -10.49 18.34 -11.60
C TYR A 38 -11.83 18.54 -10.86
N LYS A 39 -12.06 19.71 -10.25
CA LYS A 39 -13.37 20.07 -9.64
C LYS A 39 -14.51 19.95 -10.65
N LYS A 40 -14.35 20.51 -11.86
CA LYS A 40 -15.32 20.38 -12.94
C LYS A 40 -15.54 18.92 -13.37
N PHE A 41 -14.47 18.12 -13.42
CA PHE A 41 -14.56 16.69 -13.69
C PHE A 41 -15.36 15.95 -12.61
N ALA A 42 -15.09 16.20 -11.33
CA ALA A 42 -15.79 15.57 -10.21
C ALA A 42 -17.30 15.91 -10.20
N LEU A 43 -17.66 17.18 -10.49
CA LEU A 43 -19.07 17.60 -10.68
C LEU A 43 -19.74 16.80 -11.80
N LYS A 44 -19.08 16.65 -12.97
CA LYS A 44 -19.61 15.84 -14.09
C LYS A 44 -19.77 14.35 -13.73
N LYS A 45 -19.04 13.87 -12.72
CA LYS A 45 -19.15 12.50 -12.19
C LYS A 45 -20.19 12.34 -11.09
N GLY A 46 -20.95 13.39 -10.79
CA GLY A 46 -22.08 13.36 -9.85
C GLY A 46 -21.75 13.78 -8.41
N VAL A 47 -20.52 14.24 -8.14
CA VAL A 47 -20.19 14.82 -6.82
C VAL A 47 -20.88 16.18 -6.68
N SER A 48 -21.53 16.45 -5.55
CA SER A 48 -22.23 17.71 -5.31
C SER A 48 -21.28 18.91 -5.21
N GLN A 49 -21.82 20.11 -5.50
CA GLN A 49 -21.08 21.36 -5.34
C GLN A 49 -20.71 21.61 -3.87
N GLU A 50 -21.57 21.19 -2.94
CA GLU A 50 -21.32 21.29 -1.50
C GLU A 50 -20.06 20.49 -1.10
N THR A 51 -19.99 19.23 -1.51
CA THR A 51 -18.81 18.37 -1.26
C THR A 51 -17.55 18.94 -1.89
N ILE A 52 -17.63 19.47 -3.12
CA ILE A 52 -16.48 20.12 -3.76
C ILE A 52 -16.01 21.32 -2.92
N ASN A 53 -16.92 22.16 -2.44
CA ASN A 53 -16.57 23.34 -1.66
C ASN A 53 -15.92 22.96 -0.31
N ILE A 54 -16.45 21.95 0.37
CA ILE A 54 -15.93 21.49 1.66
C ILE A 54 -14.56 20.80 1.46
N ALA A 55 -14.49 19.81 0.58
CA ALA A 55 -13.31 18.99 0.39
C ALA A 55 -12.10 19.76 -0.16
N PHE A 56 -12.34 20.72 -1.04
CA PHE A 56 -11.25 21.49 -1.67
C PHE A 56 -11.00 22.87 -1.05
N LYS A 57 -11.56 23.15 0.14
CA LYS A 57 -11.41 24.45 0.82
C LYS A 57 -9.94 24.77 1.11
N ASN A 58 -9.18 23.80 1.60
CA ASN A 58 -7.82 23.96 2.10
C ASN A 58 -6.83 23.03 1.38
N VAL A 59 -7.09 22.67 0.13
CA VAL A 59 -6.20 21.74 -0.62
C VAL A 59 -4.95 22.47 -1.09
N GLU A 60 -3.79 21.87 -0.77
CA GLU A 60 -2.46 22.38 -1.09
C GLU A 60 -1.67 21.37 -1.92
N PHE A 61 -0.70 21.89 -2.71
CA PHE A 61 0.28 21.07 -3.39
C PHE A 61 1.40 20.65 -2.44
N LEU A 62 1.51 19.35 -2.14
CA LEU A 62 2.42 18.82 -1.15
C LEU A 62 3.67 18.21 -1.79
N VAL A 63 4.72 18.99 -2.04
CA VAL A 63 6.00 18.54 -2.63
C VAL A 63 6.58 17.33 -1.88
N GLN A 64 6.40 17.28 -0.55
CA GLN A 64 6.89 16.17 0.27
C GLN A 64 6.21 14.83 -0.08
N VAL A 65 4.96 14.84 -0.49
CA VAL A 65 4.21 13.65 -0.96
C VAL A 65 4.88 13.05 -2.20
N ILE A 66 5.31 13.89 -3.14
CA ILE A 66 6.07 13.45 -4.32
C ILE A 66 7.39 12.79 -3.92
N LYS A 67 8.11 13.35 -2.93
CA LYS A 67 9.36 12.75 -2.44
C LYS A 67 9.12 11.37 -1.81
N TYR A 68 8.07 11.20 -1.02
CA TYR A 68 7.71 9.92 -0.43
C TYR A 68 7.30 8.89 -1.49
N ASP A 69 6.56 9.30 -2.53
CA ASP A 69 6.17 8.41 -3.63
C ASP A 69 7.38 7.86 -4.40
N ARG A 70 8.53 8.56 -4.41
CA ARG A 70 9.77 8.15 -5.05
C ARG A 70 10.66 7.26 -4.18
N LYS A 71 10.45 7.23 -2.84
CA LYS A 71 11.29 6.48 -1.87
C LYS A 71 10.40 5.61 -0.99
N GLN A 72 10.31 4.31 -1.30
CA GLN A 72 9.55 3.34 -0.50
C GLN A 72 10.50 2.27 0.07
N PRO A 73 10.46 1.99 1.40
CA PRO A 73 11.39 1.07 2.09
C PRO A 73 11.39 -0.35 1.50
N GLU A 74 10.28 -0.80 0.92
CA GLU A 74 10.11 -2.10 0.29
C GLU A 74 11.13 -2.39 -0.82
N PHE A 75 11.75 -1.35 -1.38
CA PHE A 75 12.72 -1.48 -2.47
C PHE A 75 14.18 -1.45 -2.01
N TYR A 76 14.45 -1.08 -0.75
CA TYR A 76 15.82 -0.86 -0.24
C TYR A 76 16.23 -1.79 0.90
N GLU A 77 15.27 -2.36 1.65
CA GLU A 77 15.57 -3.27 2.75
C GLU A 77 15.59 -4.72 2.25
N ASP A 78 16.56 -5.53 2.71
CA ASP A 78 16.51 -6.99 2.53
C ASP A 78 15.36 -7.61 3.34
N THR A 79 15.00 -8.85 3.01
CA THR A 79 13.84 -9.52 3.62
C THR A 79 14.00 -9.72 5.13
N ILE A 80 15.19 -10.06 5.62
CA ILE A 80 15.43 -10.31 7.06
C ILE A 80 15.23 -9.00 7.83
N THR A 81 15.89 -7.94 7.38
CA THR A 81 15.81 -6.61 8.00
C THR A 81 14.37 -6.09 7.99
N TYR A 82 13.70 -6.19 6.85
CA TYR A 82 12.30 -5.75 6.71
C TYR A 82 11.35 -6.48 7.65
N VAL A 83 11.45 -7.81 7.71
CA VAL A 83 10.58 -8.65 8.54
C VAL A 83 10.86 -8.42 10.02
N ASN A 84 12.13 -8.42 10.45
CA ASN A 84 12.49 -8.23 11.85
C ASN A 84 12.05 -6.88 12.43
N LYS A 85 12.10 -5.82 11.63
CA LYS A 85 11.57 -4.50 12.03
C LYS A 85 10.05 -4.52 12.26
N ARG A 86 9.31 -5.36 11.54
CA ARG A 86 7.83 -5.36 11.52
C ARG A 86 7.21 -6.50 12.32
N ALA A 87 7.81 -7.68 12.32
CA ALA A 87 7.38 -8.85 13.08
C ALA A 87 8.36 -9.11 14.23
N ASN A 88 8.15 -8.44 15.36
CA ASN A 88 9.03 -8.50 16.53
C ASN A 88 8.26 -8.76 17.83
N ILE A 89 8.99 -9.14 18.88
CA ILE A 89 8.43 -9.55 20.16
C ILE A 89 7.63 -8.44 20.85
N LEU A 90 7.99 -7.17 20.66
CA LEU A 90 7.25 -6.05 21.26
C LEU A 90 5.87 -5.90 20.63
N ARG A 91 5.75 -6.11 19.30
CA ARG A 91 4.44 -6.15 18.63
C ARG A 91 3.62 -7.35 19.08
N VAL A 92 4.25 -8.52 19.25
CA VAL A 92 3.57 -9.72 19.80
C VAL A 92 2.99 -9.43 21.19
N ALA A 93 3.77 -8.87 22.10
CA ALA A 93 3.32 -8.52 23.44
C ALA A 93 2.16 -7.50 23.40
N THR A 94 2.27 -6.49 22.55
CA THR A 94 1.20 -5.48 22.37
C THR A 94 -0.07 -6.11 21.79
N ALA A 95 0.05 -6.98 20.79
CA ALA A 95 -1.08 -7.69 20.19
C ALA A 95 -1.83 -8.53 21.23
N LYS A 96 -1.11 -9.33 22.04
CA LYS A 96 -1.69 -10.14 23.12
C LYS A 96 -2.42 -9.29 24.17
N LYS A 97 -1.82 -8.15 24.57
CA LYS A 97 -2.47 -7.20 25.50
C LYS A 97 -3.76 -6.63 24.91
N LEU A 98 -3.73 -6.19 23.66
CA LEU A 98 -4.89 -5.63 22.96
C LEU A 98 -5.98 -6.67 22.71
N PHE A 99 -5.60 -7.88 22.34
CA PHE A 99 -6.56 -8.99 22.26
C PHE A 99 -7.25 -9.23 23.61
N LYS A 100 -6.49 -9.35 24.70
CA LYS A 100 -7.07 -9.55 26.03
C LYS A 100 -8.08 -8.45 26.39
N LYS A 101 -7.76 -7.18 26.07
CA LYS A 101 -8.65 -6.03 26.33
C LYS A 101 -9.94 -6.07 25.50
N ASN A 102 -9.88 -6.57 24.25
CA ASN A 102 -10.98 -6.54 23.30
C ASN A 102 -11.41 -7.96 22.87
N LYS A 103 -11.27 -8.94 23.74
CA LYS A 103 -11.44 -10.37 23.44
C LYS A 103 -12.79 -10.67 22.79
N ILE A 104 -13.87 -10.08 23.29
CA ILE A 104 -15.24 -10.29 22.79
C ILE A 104 -15.30 -9.86 21.33
N LEU A 105 -14.94 -8.62 21.02
CA LEU A 105 -14.98 -8.08 19.67
C LEU A 105 -14.14 -8.92 18.67
N PHE A 106 -12.90 -9.28 19.03
CA PHE A 106 -12.07 -10.11 18.16
C PHE A 106 -12.67 -11.49 17.92
N THR A 107 -13.31 -12.09 18.91
CA THR A 107 -13.95 -13.40 18.77
C THR A 107 -15.21 -13.32 17.90
N GLU A 108 -16.03 -12.31 18.08
CA GLU A 108 -17.22 -12.07 17.25
C GLU A 108 -16.86 -11.81 15.78
N VAL A 109 -15.86 -10.94 15.54
CA VAL A 109 -15.39 -10.64 14.20
C VAL A 109 -14.76 -11.88 13.52
N GLU A 110 -13.94 -12.64 14.24
CA GLU A 110 -13.39 -13.91 13.74
C GLU A 110 -14.49 -14.90 13.35
N ASN A 111 -15.51 -15.06 14.18
CA ASN A 111 -16.62 -15.97 13.91
C ASN A 111 -17.48 -15.51 12.74
N LYS A 112 -17.77 -14.21 12.65
CA LYS A 112 -18.62 -13.63 11.59
C LYS A 112 -17.94 -13.67 10.22
N PHE A 113 -16.64 -13.37 10.15
CA PHE A 113 -15.92 -13.24 8.89
C PHE A 113 -14.97 -14.40 8.56
N SER A 114 -14.83 -15.38 9.44
CA SER A 114 -13.93 -16.54 9.26
C SER A 114 -12.49 -16.14 8.91
N VAL A 115 -11.97 -15.10 9.60
CA VAL A 115 -10.58 -14.64 9.50
C VAL A 115 -9.98 -14.67 10.89
N GLU A 116 -8.82 -15.33 11.04
CA GLU A 116 -8.17 -15.49 12.33
C GLU A 116 -7.81 -14.13 12.93
N LYS A 117 -8.10 -13.95 14.19
CA LYS A 117 -7.78 -12.76 14.98
C LYS A 117 -6.29 -12.42 14.97
N GLU A 118 -5.42 -13.42 14.85
CA GLU A 118 -3.97 -13.25 14.73
C GLU A 118 -3.60 -12.51 13.44
N ILE A 119 -4.27 -12.77 12.33
CA ILE A 119 -4.08 -12.05 11.05
C ILE A 119 -4.54 -10.60 11.18
N LEU A 120 -5.68 -10.36 11.80
CA LEU A 120 -6.20 -9.00 12.01
C LEU A 120 -5.29 -8.19 12.93
N LEU A 121 -4.80 -8.79 14.02
CA LEU A 121 -3.81 -8.18 14.91
C LEU A 121 -2.49 -7.89 14.21
N ALA A 122 -2.03 -8.81 13.35
CA ALA A 122 -0.80 -8.63 12.60
C ALA A 122 -0.92 -7.48 11.58
N LEU A 123 -2.02 -7.41 10.84
CA LEU A 123 -2.30 -6.29 9.92
C LEU A 123 -2.34 -4.97 10.69
N TRP A 124 -3.12 -4.87 11.76
CA TRP A 124 -3.21 -3.66 12.59
C TRP A 124 -1.85 -3.23 13.15
N GLY A 125 -1.05 -4.21 13.63
CA GLY A 125 0.28 -3.95 14.15
C GLY A 125 1.28 -3.46 13.09
N ILE A 126 1.21 -3.99 11.86
CA ILE A 126 2.15 -3.62 10.80
C ILE A 126 1.74 -2.31 10.14
N GLU A 127 0.44 -2.10 9.87
CA GLU A 127 -0.05 -0.90 9.21
C GLU A 127 0.15 0.37 10.06
N THR A 128 -0.25 0.31 11.32
CA THR A 128 -0.30 1.55 12.13
C THR A 128 0.33 1.41 13.52
N ASN A 129 1.03 0.31 13.79
CA ASN A 129 1.49 0.00 15.15
C ASN A 129 0.33 0.09 16.17
N PHE A 130 -0.77 -0.60 15.83
CA PHE A 130 -2.01 -0.64 16.63
C PHE A 130 -2.65 0.74 16.82
N GLY A 131 -2.76 1.50 15.76
CA GLY A 131 -3.40 2.82 15.72
C GLY A 131 -2.52 3.99 16.21
N LYS A 132 -1.27 3.72 16.61
CA LYS A 132 -0.35 4.79 17.07
C LYS A 132 0.18 5.67 15.94
N HIS A 133 0.25 5.13 14.71
CA HIS A 133 0.83 5.79 13.54
C HIS A 133 -0.10 5.73 12.34
N VAL A 134 -1.26 6.34 12.44
CA VAL A 134 -2.28 6.38 11.37
C VAL A 134 -1.96 7.39 10.24
N GLY A 135 -0.88 8.15 10.39
CA GLY A 135 -0.53 9.25 9.50
C GLY A 135 -1.14 10.60 9.94
N LYS A 136 -0.53 11.69 9.45
CA LYS A 136 -0.90 13.08 9.79
C LYS A 136 -1.03 13.97 8.55
N MET A 137 -0.87 13.39 7.34
CA MET A 137 -1.00 14.13 6.09
C MET A 137 -2.47 14.36 5.78
N ASP A 138 -2.80 15.54 5.29
CA ASP A 138 -4.12 15.78 4.70
C ASP A 138 -4.29 14.86 3.49
N ILE A 139 -5.31 13.99 3.54
CA ILE A 139 -5.52 12.94 2.54
C ILE A 139 -5.97 13.56 1.22
N ILE A 140 -6.80 14.60 1.26
CA ILE A 140 -7.33 15.23 0.05
C ILE A 140 -6.21 15.94 -0.71
N SER A 141 -5.38 16.73 -0.02
CA SER A 141 -4.18 17.36 -0.59
C SER A 141 -3.17 16.33 -1.11
N SER A 142 -2.97 15.24 -0.36
CA SER A 142 -2.08 14.14 -0.77
C SER A 142 -2.55 13.48 -2.07
N LEU A 143 -3.82 13.11 -2.15
CA LEU A 143 -4.41 12.51 -3.34
C LEU A 143 -4.47 13.49 -4.52
N ALA A 144 -4.79 14.77 -4.28
CA ALA A 144 -4.77 15.82 -5.31
C ALA A 144 -3.36 16.00 -5.89
N THR A 145 -2.34 16.09 -5.01
CA THR A 145 -0.93 16.18 -5.42
C THR A 145 -0.50 14.99 -6.28
N LEU A 146 -0.81 13.76 -5.85
CA LEU A 146 -0.48 12.53 -6.59
C LEU A 146 -1.29 12.35 -7.88
N SER A 147 -2.50 12.92 -7.92
CA SER A 147 -3.32 12.97 -9.13
C SER A 147 -2.79 13.98 -10.15
N TYR A 148 -2.19 15.06 -9.68
CA TYR A 148 -1.51 16.04 -10.52
C TYR A 148 -0.19 15.48 -11.06
N ASP A 149 0.57 14.71 -10.27
CA ASP A 149 1.83 14.08 -10.69
C ASP A 149 1.61 13.02 -11.79
N LYS A 150 2.50 12.98 -12.78
CA LYS A 150 2.31 12.13 -13.97
C LYS A 150 2.45 10.63 -13.70
N ARG A 151 3.20 10.23 -12.66
CA ARG A 151 3.68 8.84 -12.47
C ARG A 151 2.54 7.82 -12.27
N ARG A 152 1.54 8.14 -11.44
CA ARG A 152 0.39 7.26 -11.12
C ARG A 152 -0.92 8.04 -11.15
N ARG A 153 -1.03 9.01 -12.03
CA ARG A 153 -2.14 9.95 -12.14
C ARG A 153 -3.51 9.27 -12.11
N ASP A 154 -3.75 8.34 -13.01
CA ASP A 154 -5.05 7.71 -13.17
C ASP A 154 -5.50 6.96 -11.92
N PHE A 155 -4.56 6.26 -11.28
CA PHE A 155 -4.84 5.58 -10.02
C PHE A 155 -5.26 6.58 -8.93
N PHE A 156 -4.47 7.61 -8.67
CA PHE A 156 -4.76 8.56 -7.60
C PHE A 156 -5.96 9.46 -7.91
N SER A 157 -6.17 9.85 -9.17
CA SER A 157 -7.39 10.55 -9.60
C SER A 157 -8.65 9.73 -9.33
N SER A 158 -8.60 8.43 -9.57
CA SER A 158 -9.69 7.53 -9.23
C SER A 158 -9.90 7.44 -7.71
N GLN A 159 -8.83 7.35 -6.92
CA GLN A 159 -8.94 7.32 -5.46
C GLN A 159 -9.55 8.62 -4.91
N LEU A 160 -9.11 9.78 -5.42
CA LEU A 160 -9.65 11.08 -5.02
C LEU A 160 -11.15 11.20 -5.37
N LEU A 161 -11.55 10.79 -6.57
CA LEU A 161 -12.96 10.81 -6.97
C LEU A 161 -13.82 9.92 -6.05
N ILE A 162 -13.35 8.71 -5.76
CA ILE A 162 -14.06 7.79 -4.85
C ILE A 162 -14.17 8.40 -3.45
N LEU A 163 -13.11 9.03 -2.95
CA LEU A 163 -13.14 9.71 -1.65
C LEU A 163 -14.19 10.82 -1.62
N LEU A 164 -14.27 11.66 -2.68
CA LEU A 164 -15.28 12.69 -2.78
C LEU A 164 -16.70 12.12 -2.78
N MET A 165 -16.94 10.99 -3.46
CA MET A 165 -18.23 10.29 -3.41
C MET A 165 -18.56 9.78 -2.01
N LEU A 166 -17.59 9.23 -1.27
CA LEU A 166 -17.79 8.77 0.11
C LEU A 166 -18.12 9.92 1.07
N ILE A 167 -17.57 11.11 0.84
CA ILE A 167 -17.91 12.33 1.57
C ILE A 167 -19.33 12.78 1.20
N ASP A 168 -19.65 12.78 -0.08
CA ASP A 168 -20.96 13.18 -0.62
C ASP A 168 -22.10 12.30 -0.07
N ASP A 169 -21.86 11.01 -0.01
CA ASP A 169 -22.76 9.99 0.60
C ASP A 169 -22.79 10.07 2.15
N LYS A 170 -22.06 11.02 2.77
CA LYS A 170 -21.95 11.21 4.23
C LYS A 170 -21.42 10.01 5.01
N LEU A 171 -20.76 9.08 4.33
CA LEU A 171 -20.16 7.88 4.94
C LEU A 171 -18.85 8.18 5.66
N ILE A 172 -18.16 9.26 5.28
CA ILE A 172 -16.91 9.72 5.89
C ILE A 172 -16.98 11.22 6.16
N ASP A 173 -16.60 11.61 7.37
CA ASP A 173 -16.46 13.00 7.75
C ASP A 173 -15.16 13.59 7.17
N PRO A 174 -15.23 14.61 6.27
CA PRO A 174 -14.06 15.25 5.68
C PRO A 174 -13.08 15.84 6.71
N ASN A 175 -13.57 16.25 7.88
CA ASN A 175 -12.72 16.81 8.95
C ASN A 175 -11.79 15.78 9.60
N THR A 176 -12.02 14.49 9.42
CA THR A 176 -11.22 13.41 10.00
C THR A 176 -10.13 12.89 9.06
N LEU A 177 -10.06 13.37 7.83
CA LEU A 177 -9.25 12.82 6.72
C LEU A 177 -7.77 13.17 6.82
N TYR A 178 -7.14 12.79 7.93
CA TYR A 178 -5.69 12.78 8.11
C TYR A 178 -5.18 11.35 8.15
N GLY A 179 -4.22 11.04 7.29
CA GLY A 179 -3.71 9.68 7.12
C GLY A 179 -2.31 9.63 6.52
N SER A 180 -2.06 8.62 5.66
CA SER A 180 -0.77 8.47 5.00
C SER A 180 -0.58 9.48 3.87
N TRP A 181 0.67 9.66 3.45
CA TRP A 181 1.03 10.46 2.28
C TRP A 181 0.42 9.95 0.97
N ALA A 182 0.03 8.68 0.90
CA ALA A 182 -0.59 8.05 -0.27
C ALA A 182 -2.13 8.04 -0.24
N GLY A 183 -2.75 8.68 0.77
CA GLY A 183 -4.20 8.74 0.90
C GLY A 183 -4.83 7.55 1.62
N ALA A 184 -4.03 6.71 2.30
CA ALA A 184 -4.56 5.63 3.11
C ALA A 184 -5.05 6.15 4.47
N TYR A 185 -6.18 5.60 4.95
CA TYR A 185 -6.93 6.11 6.09
C TYR A 185 -7.19 5.06 7.18
N GLY A 186 -7.13 5.50 8.42
CA GLY A 186 -7.58 4.75 9.60
C GLY A 186 -6.62 3.67 10.09
N ASN A 187 -7.09 2.86 11.03
CA ASN A 187 -6.32 1.85 11.75
C ASN A 187 -5.66 0.80 10.84
N PHE A 188 -6.28 0.48 9.72
CA PHE A 188 -5.83 -0.52 8.76
C PHE A 188 -5.42 0.07 7.42
N GLN A 189 -5.21 1.38 7.33
CA GLN A 189 -4.69 2.09 6.14
C GLN A 189 -5.44 1.75 4.85
N PHE A 190 -6.77 1.87 4.89
CA PHE A 190 -7.63 1.64 3.72
C PHE A 190 -7.46 2.75 2.68
N MET A 191 -7.27 2.37 1.42
CA MET A 191 -7.44 3.28 0.29
C MET A 191 -8.93 3.59 0.07
N PRO A 192 -9.30 4.76 -0.49
CA PRO A 192 -10.71 5.11 -0.75
C PRO A 192 -11.49 4.03 -1.49
N SER A 193 -10.89 3.39 -2.49
CA SER A 193 -11.53 2.27 -3.21
C SER A 193 -11.78 1.05 -2.31
N SER A 194 -10.89 0.78 -1.36
CA SER A 194 -11.07 -0.30 -0.39
C SER A 194 -12.15 0.05 0.64
N ILE A 195 -12.26 1.32 1.05
CA ILE A 195 -13.34 1.80 1.90
C ILE A 195 -14.68 1.56 1.21
N LYS A 196 -14.85 2.06 -0.01
CA LYS A 196 -16.09 1.91 -0.79
C LYS A 196 -16.51 0.44 -0.95
N GLN A 197 -15.55 -0.46 -1.11
CA GLN A 197 -15.83 -1.85 -1.43
C GLN A 197 -16.01 -2.75 -0.21
N TYR A 198 -15.33 -2.46 0.90
CA TYR A 198 -15.19 -3.40 2.02
C TYR A 198 -15.49 -2.83 3.40
N ALA A 199 -15.46 -1.50 3.57
CA ALA A 199 -15.75 -0.91 4.88
C ALA A 199 -17.22 -1.10 5.25
N ILE A 200 -17.46 -1.29 6.55
CA ILE A 200 -18.78 -1.48 7.12
C ILE A 200 -18.91 -0.70 8.43
N ASP A 201 -20.09 -0.17 8.64
CA ASP A 201 -20.57 0.30 9.93
C ASP A 201 -20.94 -0.92 10.76
N TYR A 202 -20.09 -1.32 11.70
CA TYR A 202 -20.27 -2.55 12.47
C TYR A 202 -21.07 -2.36 13.74
N ASP A 203 -21.06 -1.16 14.31
CA ASP A 203 -21.82 -0.81 15.50
C ASP A 203 -23.19 -0.16 15.18
N ASN A 204 -23.53 -0.03 13.88
CA ASN A 204 -24.80 0.47 13.37
C ASN A 204 -25.13 1.90 13.82
N ASN A 205 -24.10 2.77 13.89
CA ASN A 205 -24.26 4.19 14.21
C ASN A 205 -24.47 5.08 12.97
N ASN A 206 -24.62 4.49 11.77
CA ASN A 206 -24.76 5.12 10.46
C ASN A 206 -23.50 5.86 9.99
N LYS A 207 -22.32 5.51 10.51
CA LYS A 207 -21.04 6.07 10.11
C LYS A 207 -20.01 4.95 9.93
N ILE A 208 -19.00 5.22 9.11
CA ILE A 208 -17.83 4.34 8.95
C ILE A 208 -16.61 5.04 9.53
N GLU A 209 -16.26 4.69 10.76
CA GLU A 209 -15.23 5.38 11.54
C GLU A 209 -13.93 4.59 11.64
N LEU A 210 -13.23 4.42 10.53
CA LEU A 210 -12.03 3.57 10.45
C LEU A 210 -10.82 4.05 11.28
N LYS A 211 -10.88 5.27 11.84
CA LYS A 211 -9.83 5.84 12.69
C LYS A 211 -10.19 5.80 14.16
N SER A 212 -11.40 6.17 14.52
CA SER A 212 -11.90 6.33 15.89
C SER A 212 -12.57 5.06 16.45
N SER A 213 -13.30 4.30 15.62
CA SER A 213 -13.97 3.06 16.00
C SER A 213 -13.09 1.84 15.72
N LEU A 214 -12.75 1.08 16.79
CA LEU A 214 -12.11 -0.22 16.61
C LEU A 214 -13.11 -1.25 16.04
N ASN A 215 -14.39 -1.12 16.34
CA ASN A 215 -15.45 -2.00 15.84
C ASN A 215 -15.48 -1.97 14.30
N ASP A 216 -15.64 -0.78 13.74
CA ASP A 216 -15.72 -0.61 12.28
C ASP A 216 -14.41 -0.97 11.60
N SER A 217 -13.29 -0.50 12.14
CA SER A 217 -12.00 -0.73 11.52
C SER A 217 -11.61 -2.21 11.49
N LEU A 218 -11.84 -2.94 12.60
CA LEU A 218 -11.54 -4.37 12.70
C LEU A 218 -12.49 -5.20 11.82
N ALA A 219 -13.79 -4.93 11.89
CA ALA A 219 -14.78 -5.65 11.10
C ALA A 219 -14.61 -5.36 9.59
N SER A 220 -14.30 -4.12 9.21
CA SER A 220 -13.97 -3.77 7.82
C SER A 220 -12.74 -4.52 7.31
N ALA A 221 -11.69 -4.63 8.12
CA ALA A 221 -10.49 -5.39 7.75
C ALA A 221 -10.81 -6.88 7.57
N ALA A 222 -11.58 -7.46 8.49
CA ALA A 222 -12.02 -8.85 8.40
C ALA A 222 -12.90 -9.09 7.17
N ASN A 223 -13.86 -8.19 6.91
CA ASN A 223 -14.72 -8.24 5.72
C ASN A 223 -13.88 -8.19 4.43
N TYR A 224 -12.89 -7.30 4.35
CA TYR A 224 -12.00 -7.23 3.20
C TYR A 224 -11.28 -8.56 2.98
N ILE A 225 -10.57 -9.07 4.00
CA ILE A 225 -9.79 -10.33 3.91
C ILE A 225 -10.70 -11.52 3.56
N ASN A 226 -11.89 -11.61 4.16
CA ASN A 226 -12.89 -12.63 3.82
C ASN A 226 -13.31 -12.54 2.35
N ARG A 227 -13.77 -11.37 1.89
CA ARG A 227 -14.31 -11.17 0.54
C ARG A 227 -13.29 -11.37 -0.58
N ILE A 228 -12.00 -11.20 -0.31
CA ILE A 228 -10.96 -11.56 -1.28
C ILE A 228 -10.60 -13.05 -1.28
N GLY A 229 -11.32 -13.86 -0.46
CA GLY A 229 -11.28 -15.32 -0.49
C GLY A 229 -10.28 -15.94 0.48
N TRP A 230 -10.13 -15.37 1.67
CA TRP A 230 -9.37 -15.99 2.76
C TRP A 230 -9.92 -17.36 3.13
N LYS A 231 -9.05 -18.28 3.46
CA LYS A 231 -9.40 -19.64 3.87
C LYS A 231 -8.89 -19.90 5.29
N LYS A 232 -9.79 -19.78 6.28
CA LYS A 232 -9.47 -20.01 7.68
C LYS A 232 -8.78 -21.36 7.89
N GLY A 233 -7.72 -21.39 8.68
CA GLY A 233 -6.94 -22.60 8.99
C GLY A 233 -5.89 -22.97 7.93
N GLN A 234 -5.83 -22.32 6.78
CA GLN A 234 -4.77 -22.58 5.81
C GLN A 234 -3.53 -21.72 6.09
N PRO A 235 -2.30 -22.30 5.97
CA PRO A 235 -1.09 -21.53 6.18
C PRO A 235 -0.89 -20.46 5.11
N CYS A 236 -0.18 -19.38 5.46
CA CYS A 236 0.31 -18.42 4.48
C CYS A 236 1.52 -18.96 3.71
N PHE A 237 2.52 -19.46 4.43
CA PHE A 237 3.77 -19.95 3.86
C PHE A 237 4.47 -20.95 4.75
N PHE A 238 5.44 -21.66 4.16
CA PHE A 238 6.53 -22.32 4.87
C PHE A 238 7.87 -21.71 4.46
N ARG A 239 8.74 -21.42 5.44
CA ARG A 239 10.14 -21.09 5.17
C ARG A 239 10.88 -22.35 4.77
N VAL A 240 11.63 -22.30 3.67
CA VAL A 240 12.24 -23.50 3.07
C VAL A 240 13.71 -23.27 2.73
N LYS A 241 14.43 -24.38 2.50
CA LYS A 241 15.77 -24.42 1.92
C LYS A 241 15.72 -25.14 0.58
N LEU A 242 16.62 -24.77 -0.32
CA LEU A 242 16.81 -25.43 -1.60
C LEU A 242 18.04 -26.33 -1.51
N THR A 243 17.88 -27.65 -1.65
CA THR A 243 19.00 -28.62 -1.70
C THR A 243 19.49 -28.80 -3.13
N ASN A 244 18.70 -28.44 -4.13
CA ASN A 244 19.02 -28.53 -5.54
C ASN A 244 18.74 -27.21 -6.24
N LYS A 245 19.43 -26.97 -7.37
CA LYS A 245 19.13 -25.81 -8.24
C LYS A 245 17.71 -25.92 -8.80
N ILE A 246 16.87 -24.93 -8.54
CA ILE A 246 15.52 -24.83 -9.08
C ILE A 246 15.59 -24.05 -10.40
N LYS A 247 14.84 -24.48 -11.42
CA LYS A 247 14.75 -23.75 -12.70
C LYS A 247 14.14 -22.35 -12.46
N ASP A 248 14.76 -21.30 -12.96
CA ASP A 248 14.38 -19.88 -12.71
C ASP A 248 12.92 -19.61 -13.02
N LYS A 249 12.35 -20.22 -14.08
CA LYS A 249 10.94 -20.08 -14.43
C LYS A 249 9.95 -20.47 -13.32
N TYR A 250 10.38 -21.25 -12.32
CA TYR A 250 9.54 -21.67 -11.20
C TYR A 250 9.64 -20.73 -9.99
N VAL A 251 10.55 -19.76 -10.05
CA VAL A 251 10.80 -18.82 -8.97
C VAL A 251 10.04 -17.53 -9.21
N ASN A 252 9.35 -17.05 -8.20
CA ASN A 252 8.66 -15.75 -8.26
C ASN A 252 9.47 -14.71 -7.46
N LEU A 253 9.87 -13.64 -8.14
CA LEU A 253 10.70 -12.55 -7.58
C LEU A 253 9.89 -11.29 -7.27
N SER A 254 8.62 -11.24 -7.68
CA SER A 254 7.76 -10.07 -7.51
C SER A 254 6.35 -10.45 -7.07
N ALA A 255 5.66 -9.50 -6.44
CA ALA A 255 4.27 -9.65 -5.99
C ALA A 255 3.23 -9.43 -7.09
N GLY A 256 3.65 -9.12 -8.33
CA GLY A 256 2.73 -8.79 -9.43
C GLY A 256 1.87 -9.97 -9.87
N LYS A 257 2.50 -11.14 -10.05
CA LYS A 257 1.84 -12.39 -10.42
C LYS A 257 2.62 -13.56 -9.83
N ILE A 258 1.99 -14.33 -8.96
CA ILE A 258 2.55 -15.56 -8.42
C ILE A 258 2.13 -16.73 -9.34
N SER A 259 3.12 -17.43 -9.88
CA SER A 259 2.96 -18.49 -10.89
C SER A 259 3.53 -19.82 -10.42
N TYR A 260 3.30 -20.89 -11.21
CA TYR A 260 3.87 -22.22 -11.00
C TYR A 260 3.56 -22.85 -9.65
N ARG A 261 2.27 -22.96 -9.33
CA ARG A 261 1.82 -23.66 -8.11
C ARG A 261 1.82 -25.17 -8.31
N PHE A 262 2.66 -25.86 -7.55
CA PHE A 262 2.67 -27.33 -7.50
C PHE A 262 2.22 -27.81 -6.12
N LYS A 263 1.72 -29.07 -6.04
CA LYS A 263 1.55 -29.75 -4.75
C LYS A 263 2.90 -29.78 -4.01
N VAL A 264 2.90 -29.63 -2.69
CA VAL A 264 4.13 -29.62 -1.88
C VAL A 264 4.98 -30.87 -2.13
N LYS A 265 4.37 -32.06 -2.32
CA LYS A 265 5.07 -33.30 -2.73
C LYS A 265 5.97 -33.10 -3.97
N LYS A 266 5.52 -32.33 -4.98
CA LYS A 266 6.32 -32.05 -6.19
C LYS A 266 7.47 -31.08 -5.92
N TRP A 267 7.32 -30.18 -4.95
CA TRP A 267 8.41 -29.32 -4.50
C TRP A 267 9.47 -30.10 -3.75
N LYS A 268 9.08 -31.06 -2.89
CA LYS A 268 10.01 -31.99 -2.22
C LYS A 268 10.86 -32.78 -3.24
N GLN A 269 10.25 -33.31 -4.31
CA GLN A 269 10.96 -34.00 -5.39
C GLN A 269 11.94 -33.09 -6.15
N LYS A 270 11.78 -31.79 -6.08
CA LYS A 270 12.70 -30.79 -6.68
C LYS A 270 13.79 -30.32 -5.71
N GLY A 271 13.87 -30.89 -4.51
CA GLY A 271 14.84 -30.49 -3.51
C GLY A 271 14.44 -29.30 -2.65
N VAL A 272 13.14 -29.04 -2.50
CA VAL A 272 12.64 -28.05 -1.54
C VAL A 272 12.34 -28.74 -0.22
N VAL A 273 13.03 -28.36 0.85
CA VAL A 273 12.86 -28.90 2.19
C VAL A 273 12.51 -27.80 3.20
N ASN A 274 11.88 -28.17 4.32
CA ASN A 274 11.59 -27.19 5.36
C ASN A 274 12.89 -26.60 5.93
N TYR A 275 12.85 -25.32 6.30
CA TYR A 275 14.05 -24.61 6.79
C TYR A 275 14.64 -25.23 8.06
N ASP A 276 13.79 -25.73 8.96
CA ASP A 276 14.16 -26.36 10.24
C ASP A 276 14.47 -27.85 10.14
N GLY A 277 14.42 -28.42 8.91
CA GLY A 277 14.67 -29.85 8.67
C GLY A 277 13.44 -30.74 8.90
N THR A 278 12.34 -30.24 9.40
CA THR A 278 11.10 -31.00 9.57
C THR A 278 10.45 -31.34 8.24
N GLU A 279 9.53 -32.31 8.22
CA GLU A 279 8.83 -32.68 6.99
C GLU A 279 7.76 -31.66 6.61
N LEU A 280 7.72 -31.27 5.33
CA LEU A 280 6.65 -30.47 4.75
C LEU A 280 5.38 -31.33 4.60
N LYS A 281 4.52 -31.35 5.62
CA LYS A 281 3.29 -32.18 5.68
C LYS A 281 2.07 -31.38 5.24
N THR A 282 1.79 -31.35 3.95
CA THR A 282 0.52 -30.81 3.41
C THR A 282 0.31 -31.27 1.96
N ASN A 283 -0.96 -31.41 1.56
CA ASN A 283 -1.36 -31.68 0.18
C ASN A 283 -1.68 -30.41 -0.61
N LEU A 284 -1.54 -29.24 -0.01
CA LEU A 284 -1.81 -27.95 -0.64
C LEU A 284 -0.86 -27.69 -1.82
N ARG A 285 -1.31 -26.82 -2.71
CA ARG A 285 -0.47 -26.28 -3.78
C ARG A 285 0.20 -25.00 -3.28
N ALA A 286 1.49 -24.89 -3.57
CA ALA A 286 2.30 -23.73 -3.21
C ALA A 286 3.10 -23.23 -4.40
N ALA A 287 3.49 -21.96 -4.37
CA ALA A 287 4.46 -21.37 -5.27
C ALA A 287 5.75 -21.03 -4.52
N LEU A 288 6.87 -21.05 -5.20
CA LEU A 288 8.17 -20.69 -4.63
C LEU A 288 8.43 -19.21 -4.85
N ILE A 289 8.76 -18.46 -3.79
CA ILE A 289 9.20 -17.06 -3.87
C ILE A 289 10.60 -16.88 -3.28
N LEU A 290 11.39 -16.01 -3.93
CA LEU A 290 12.68 -15.52 -3.46
C LEU A 290 12.61 -13.97 -3.43
N PRO A 291 12.24 -13.36 -2.32
CA PRO A 291 12.02 -11.91 -2.28
C PRO A 291 13.28 -11.06 -2.53
N ASP A 292 14.47 -11.61 -2.22
CA ASP A 292 15.76 -10.94 -2.45
C ASP A 292 16.48 -11.43 -3.72
N GLY A 293 15.85 -12.36 -4.46
CA GLY A 293 16.34 -12.83 -5.77
C GLY A 293 17.55 -13.77 -5.73
N LYS A 294 18.06 -14.14 -4.54
CA LYS A 294 19.26 -14.95 -4.37
C LYS A 294 18.95 -16.24 -3.60
N PRO A 295 19.45 -17.42 -4.05
CA PRO A 295 19.15 -18.71 -3.42
C PRO A 295 19.57 -18.84 -1.95
N GLU A 296 20.61 -18.12 -1.54
CA GLU A 296 21.14 -18.08 -0.18
C GLU A 296 20.31 -17.20 0.77
N THR A 297 19.40 -16.40 0.22
CA THR A 297 18.51 -15.56 1.01
C THR A 297 17.23 -16.30 1.41
N PRO A 298 16.42 -15.77 2.34
CA PRO A 298 15.20 -16.43 2.78
C PRO A 298 14.26 -16.78 1.63
N THR A 299 13.92 -18.06 1.55
CA THR A 299 13.08 -18.65 0.52
C THR A 299 11.81 -19.22 1.13
N TYR A 300 10.69 -19.12 0.43
CA TYR A 300 9.38 -19.52 0.98
C TYR A 300 8.54 -20.28 -0.06
N LEU A 301 7.85 -21.32 0.39
CA LEU A 301 6.69 -21.87 -0.30
C LEU A 301 5.45 -21.14 0.20
N VAL A 302 4.80 -20.37 -0.67
CA VAL A 302 3.63 -19.57 -0.34
C VAL A 302 2.34 -20.23 -0.83
N PHE A 303 1.29 -20.13 -0.01
CA PHE A 303 -0.01 -20.71 -0.25
C PHE A 303 -1.04 -19.63 -0.66
N GLU A 304 -2.28 -20.04 -0.86
CA GLU A 304 -3.33 -19.16 -1.35
C GLU A 304 -3.60 -17.96 -0.42
N ASN A 305 -3.60 -18.18 0.89
CA ASN A 305 -3.78 -17.11 1.89
C ASN A 305 -2.71 -16.03 1.81
N TYR A 306 -1.46 -16.38 1.53
CA TYR A 306 -0.40 -15.40 1.30
C TYR A 306 -0.75 -14.44 0.15
N GLU A 307 -1.31 -14.97 -0.94
CA GLU A 307 -1.71 -14.14 -2.08
C GLU A 307 -2.89 -13.22 -1.76
N LYS A 308 -3.72 -13.58 -0.78
CA LYS A 308 -4.76 -12.66 -0.29
C LYS A 308 -4.12 -11.46 0.41
N ILE A 309 -3.06 -11.67 1.20
CA ILE A 309 -2.30 -10.55 1.78
C ILE A 309 -1.63 -9.70 0.69
N LEU A 310 -1.15 -10.28 -0.43
CA LEU A 310 -0.63 -9.50 -1.54
C LEU A 310 -1.69 -8.64 -2.27
N LYS A 311 -2.98 -8.96 -2.15
CA LYS A 311 -4.06 -8.08 -2.62
C LYS A 311 -4.25 -6.86 -1.72
N TRP A 312 -3.97 -7.02 -0.43
CA TRP A 312 -3.95 -5.91 0.52
C TRP A 312 -2.79 -4.96 0.25
N ASN A 313 -1.57 -5.49 0.20
CA ASN A 313 -0.36 -4.74 -0.15
C ASN A 313 0.53 -5.58 -1.07
N ARG A 314 0.83 -5.06 -2.25
CA ARG A 314 1.56 -5.74 -3.33
C ARG A 314 3.08 -5.78 -3.07
N SER A 315 3.49 -6.20 -1.87
CA SER A 315 4.89 -6.40 -1.47
C SER A 315 5.10 -7.80 -0.92
N LEU A 316 6.08 -8.56 -1.48
CA LEU A 316 6.42 -9.90 -0.96
C LEU A 316 6.86 -9.83 0.50
N ARG A 317 7.65 -8.83 0.86
CA ARG A 317 8.16 -8.65 2.23
C ARG A 317 7.05 -8.27 3.21
N PHE A 318 6.08 -7.46 2.78
CA PHE A 318 4.89 -7.15 3.57
C PHE A 318 4.09 -8.42 3.89
N GLY A 319 3.77 -9.23 2.88
CA GLY A 319 3.03 -10.48 3.08
C GLY A 319 3.74 -11.44 4.04
N ILE A 320 5.08 -11.59 3.91
CA ILE A 320 5.88 -12.39 4.84
C ILE A 320 5.78 -11.81 6.26
N SER A 321 5.89 -10.48 6.42
CA SER A 321 5.84 -9.84 7.74
C SER A 321 4.50 -10.05 8.45
N VAL A 322 3.38 -9.88 7.72
CA VAL A 322 2.04 -10.10 8.27
C VAL A 322 1.88 -11.54 8.76
N CYS A 323 2.20 -12.50 7.92
CA CYS A 323 2.03 -13.92 8.25
C CYS A 323 3.03 -14.37 9.33
N THR A 324 4.25 -13.82 9.35
CA THR A 324 5.23 -14.08 10.43
C THR A 324 4.72 -13.56 11.77
N LEU A 325 4.25 -12.30 11.81
CA LEU A 325 3.74 -11.71 13.04
C LEU A 325 2.50 -12.47 13.54
N ALA A 326 1.58 -12.84 12.66
CA ALA A 326 0.41 -13.65 13.01
C ALA A 326 0.82 -14.99 13.62
N ASN A 327 1.79 -15.71 13.02
CA ASN A 327 2.32 -16.96 13.55
C ASN A 327 3.00 -16.80 14.92
N MET A 328 3.64 -15.64 15.18
CA MET A 328 4.28 -15.36 16.48
C MET A 328 3.26 -15.02 17.58
N ILE A 329 2.12 -14.42 17.23
CA ILE A 329 1.08 -14.00 18.20
C ILE A 329 0.49 -15.20 18.89
N LYS A 330 0.06 -16.24 18.22
CA LYS A 330 -0.52 -17.51 18.77
C LYS A 330 -1.37 -17.27 20.03
N LEU A 331 -2.69 -17.16 19.88
CA LEU A 331 -3.65 -16.88 20.94
C LEU A 331 -4.42 -18.15 21.35
#